data_e98b29a855e58c235e70c658a4fcde24
#
_entry.id   e98b29a855e58c235e70c658a4fcde24
#
_cell.length_a   1.000
_cell.length_b   1.000
_cell.length_c   1.000
_cell.angle_alpha   90.00
_cell.angle_beta   90.00
_cell.angle_gamma   90.00
#
_symmetry.space_group_name_H-M   'P 1'
#
loop_
_entity.id
_entity.type
_entity.pdbx_description
1 polymer ?
#
loop_
_entity_poly.entity_id
_entity_poly.type
_entity_poly.pdbx_seq_one_letter_code
_entity_poly.pdbx_strand_id
1 'polypeptide(L)'
;KENKSILGYKCSKAMVTVDNKNYIAWFTYDIPINDGPYKFRGLPGLILQISEEHGYFNFEAISINKVKQAMDFKKGILITKDQYIKKRNEYISDPSQGKENSESYRRYVEENKKKSNIFLE
;
A
#
# COMPACT_ATOMS: atom_id res chain seq x y z
N LYS A 1 -23.86 -1.27 13.38
CA LYS A 1 -22.43 -0.96 13.14
C LYS A 1 -21.58 -2.04 13.80
N GLU A 2 -20.72 -2.67 13.01
CA GLU A 2 -19.78 -3.64 13.55
C GLU A 2 -18.58 -2.92 14.18
N ASN A 3 -18.13 -3.39 15.33
CA ASN A 3 -16.97 -2.88 16.05
C ASN A 3 -16.04 -4.04 16.39
N LYS A 4 -14.75 -3.79 16.38
CA LYS A 4 -13.75 -4.70 16.92
C LYS A 4 -12.60 -3.93 17.56
N SER A 5 -11.80 -4.59 18.37
CA SER A 5 -10.62 -3.99 18.99
C SER A 5 -9.35 -4.45 18.27
N ILE A 6 -8.50 -3.49 17.91
CA ILE A 6 -7.18 -3.73 17.33
C ILE A 6 -6.16 -2.95 18.13
N LEU A 7 -5.14 -3.61 18.67
CA LEU A 7 -4.10 -3.01 19.51
C LEU A 7 -4.66 -2.21 20.70
N GLY A 8 -5.80 -2.64 21.25
CA GLY A 8 -6.49 -1.94 22.34
C GLY A 8 -7.36 -0.75 21.91
N TYR A 9 -7.39 -0.42 20.62
CA TYR A 9 -8.24 0.64 20.09
C TYR A 9 -9.56 0.09 19.58
N LYS A 10 -10.65 0.76 19.94
CA LYS A 10 -11.97 0.43 19.40
C LYS A 10 -12.08 0.90 17.96
N CYS A 11 -12.29 -0.03 17.05
CA CYS A 11 -12.37 0.25 15.62
C CYS A 11 -13.78 0.07 15.09
N SER A 12 -14.15 0.94 14.18
CA SER A 12 -15.39 0.88 13.41
C SER A 12 -15.11 0.39 12.00
N LYS A 13 -16.06 -0.34 11.42
CA LYS A 13 -15.95 -0.88 10.07
C LYS A 13 -16.41 0.14 9.04
N ALA A 14 -15.66 0.27 7.96
CA ALA A 14 -16.04 0.98 6.76
C ALA A 14 -15.77 0.12 5.53
N MET A 15 -16.60 0.29 4.50
CA MET A 15 -16.40 -0.36 3.21
C MET A 15 -16.08 0.70 2.16
N VAL A 16 -15.13 0.40 1.29
CA VAL A 16 -14.72 1.29 0.20
C VAL A 16 -14.49 0.49 -1.07
N THR A 17 -14.91 1.07 -2.18
CA THR A 17 -14.66 0.51 -3.51
C THR A 17 -13.62 1.36 -4.24
N VAL A 18 -12.53 0.76 -4.64
CA VAL A 18 -11.44 1.40 -5.38
C VAL A 18 -11.07 0.49 -6.55
N ASP A 19 -11.04 1.05 -7.76
CA ASP A 19 -10.69 0.32 -8.99
C ASP A 19 -11.48 -1.00 -9.16
N ASN A 20 -12.80 -0.94 -8.91
CA ASN A 20 -13.73 -2.07 -8.99
C ASN A 20 -13.47 -3.21 -7.98
N LYS A 21 -12.69 -2.93 -6.94
CA LYS A 21 -12.45 -3.87 -5.83
C LYS A 21 -13.03 -3.32 -4.54
N ASN A 22 -13.63 -4.19 -3.76
CA ASN A 22 -14.21 -3.85 -2.47
C ASN A 22 -13.21 -4.13 -1.35
N TYR A 23 -13.08 -3.16 -0.47
CA TYR A 23 -12.18 -3.23 0.69
C TYR A 23 -12.95 -3.00 1.97
N ILE A 24 -12.55 -3.71 3.01
CA ILE A 24 -13.08 -3.55 4.36
C ILE A 24 -11.99 -2.89 5.20
N ALA A 25 -12.28 -1.70 5.70
CA ALA A 25 -11.37 -0.95 6.55
C ALA A 25 -11.88 -0.92 8.00
N TRP A 26 -10.96 -1.08 8.93
CA TRP A 26 -11.19 -0.90 10.36
C TRP A 26 -10.37 0.29 10.83
N PHE A 27 -11.04 1.32 11.30
CA PHE A 27 -10.43 2.57 11.70
C PHE A 27 -10.86 2.97 13.10
N THR A 28 -10.03 3.76 13.77
CA THR A 28 -10.33 4.23 15.12
C THR A 28 -10.46 5.74 15.20
N TYR A 29 -11.51 6.20 15.87
CA TYR A 29 -11.69 7.61 16.20
C TYR A 29 -10.71 8.08 17.29
N ASP A 30 -10.14 7.16 18.07
CA ASP A 30 -9.21 7.50 19.15
C ASP A 30 -7.90 8.08 18.63
N ILE A 31 -7.58 7.84 17.36
CA ILE A 31 -6.47 8.47 16.65
C ILE A 31 -7.07 9.24 15.48
N PRO A 32 -7.40 10.53 15.65
CA PRO A 32 -8.12 11.31 14.65
C PRO A 32 -7.21 11.81 13.52
N ILE A 33 -6.52 10.90 12.89
CA ILE A 33 -5.61 11.14 11.76
C ILE A 33 -6.23 10.51 10.52
N ASN A 34 -6.44 11.33 9.48
CA ASN A 34 -6.95 10.86 8.21
C ASN A 34 -5.82 10.19 7.40
N ASP A 35 -5.43 9.01 7.81
CA ASP A 35 -4.37 8.24 7.16
C ASP A 35 -4.59 6.73 7.33
N GLY A 36 -3.77 5.95 6.65
CA GLY A 36 -3.82 4.50 6.70
C GLY A 36 -2.71 3.86 5.86
N PRO A 37 -2.71 2.52 5.78
CA PRO A 37 -1.69 1.79 5.05
C PRO A 37 -1.80 2.01 3.54
N TYR A 38 -0.66 2.08 2.87
CA TYR A 38 -0.54 2.22 1.42
C TYR A 38 -1.29 3.47 0.90
N LYS A 39 -2.19 3.34 -0.04
CA LYS A 39 -2.97 4.45 -0.64
C LYS A 39 -4.29 4.74 0.09
N PHE A 40 -4.63 3.98 1.11
CA PHE A 40 -5.92 4.07 1.79
C PHE A 40 -5.92 5.14 2.87
N ARG A 41 -6.80 6.11 2.72
CA ARG A 41 -7.02 7.21 3.65
C ARG A 41 -8.39 7.84 3.36
N GLY A 42 -8.82 8.78 4.16
CA GLY A 42 -10.08 9.49 3.94
C GLY A 42 -11.17 9.19 4.97
N LEU A 43 -10.86 8.36 5.97
CA LEU A 43 -11.74 8.12 7.11
C LEU A 43 -11.43 9.08 8.25
N PRO A 44 -12.41 9.33 9.15
CA PRO A 44 -12.24 10.29 10.27
C PRO A 44 -11.37 9.73 11.42
N GLY A 45 -10.49 8.81 11.13
CA GLY A 45 -9.56 8.21 12.07
C GLY A 45 -8.57 7.29 11.36
N LEU A 46 -7.50 6.92 12.06
CA LEU A 46 -6.45 6.08 11.53
C LEU A 46 -6.97 4.67 11.20
N ILE A 47 -6.70 4.22 9.99
CA ILE A 47 -7.02 2.87 9.56
C ILE A 47 -5.98 1.91 10.13
N LEU A 48 -6.42 0.98 10.98
CA LEU A 48 -5.56 -0.02 11.62
C LEU A 48 -5.55 -1.36 10.89
N GLN A 49 -6.59 -1.63 10.11
CA GLN A 49 -6.63 -2.81 9.25
C GLN A 49 -7.40 -2.48 7.99
N ILE A 50 -6.92 -2.98 6.87
CA ILE A 50 -7.64 -2.98 5.61
C ILE A 50 -7.40 -4.29 4.87
N SER A 51 -8.47 -4.88 4.38
CA SER A 51 -8.44 -6.13 3.62
C SER A 51 -9.30 -6.02 2.37
N GLU A 52 -8.92 -6.72 1.33
CA GLU A 52 -9.75 -6.91 0.15
C GLU A 52 -10.84 -7.95 0.47
N GLU A 53 -12.04 -7.78 -0.09
CA GLU A 53 -13.23 -8.60 0.19
C GLU A 53 -13.01 -10.10 0.02
N HIS A 54 -12.23 -10.51 -0.98
CA HIS A 54 -11.93 -11.91 -1.26
C HIS A 54 -10.66 -12.42 -0.56
N GLY A 55 -10.03 -11.59 0.26
CA GLY A 55 -8.85 -11.97 1.04
C GLY A 55 -7.53 -12.00 0.28
N TYR A 56 -7.46 -11.41 -0.93
CA TYR A 56 -6.23 -11.37 -1.71
C TYR A 56 -5.12 -10.55 -1.05
N PHE A 57 -5.48 -9.58 -0.23
CA PHE A 57 -4.49 -8.92 0.61
C PHE A 57 -5.11 -8.42 1.91
N ASN A 58 -4.28 -8.29 2.93
CA ASN A 58 -4.64 -7.78 4.23
C ASN A 58 -3.46 -7.01 4.83
N PHE A 59 -3.70 -5.75 5.20
CA PHE A 59 -2.78 -4.96 6.01
C PHE A 59 -3.36 -4.80 7.41
N GLU A 60 -2.62 -5.20 8.41
CA GLU A 60 -3.02 -5.05 9.81
C GLU A 60 -1.89 -4.41 10.61
N ALA A 61 -2.22 -3.41 11.42
CA ALA A 61 -1.25 -2.77 12.30
C ALA A 61 -0.79 -3.76 13.39
N ILE A 62 0.51 -3.88 13.55
CA ILE A 62 1.13 -4.75 14.58
C ILE A 62 1.64 -3.95 15.77
N SER A 63 1.90 -2.66 15.61
CA SER A 63 2.30 -1.75 16.68
C SER A 63 2.04 -0.31 16.29
N ILE A 64 1.79 0.53 17.31
CA ILE A 64 1.65 1.97 17.15
C ILE A 64 2.50 2.65 18.21
N ASN A 65 3.44 3.47 17.78
CA ASN A 65 4.31 4.25 18.65
C ASN A 65 4.13 5.74 18.35
N LYS A 66 3.82 6.51 19.38
CA LYS A 66 3.73 7.98 19.28
C LYS A 66 5.10 8.57 19.62
N VAL A 67 5.89 8.85 18.60
CA VAL A 67 7.21 9.45 18.76
C VAL A 67 7.33 10.71 17.90
N LYS A 68 8.07 11.68 18.40
CA LYS A 68 8.51 12.83 17.60
C LYS A 68 9.80 12.47 16.89
N GLN A 69 9.77 12.41 15.58
CA GLN A 69 10.93 12.10 14.75
C GLN A 69 11.02 13.10 13.61
N ALA A 70 12.24 13.58 13.34
CA ALA A 70 12.50 14.42 12.19
C ALA A 70 12.29 13.61 10.91
N MET A 71 11.53 14.19 9.96
CA MET A 71 11.33 13.58 8.65
C MET A 71 12.27 14.25 7.64
N ASP A 72 13.03 13.42 6.94
CA ASP A 72 13.92 13.86 5.86
C ASP A 72 13.23 13.57 4.51
N PHE A 73 12.93 14.64 3.77
CA PHE A 73 12.31 14.55 2.46
C PHE A 73 13.36 14.70 1.37
N LYS A 74 13.61 13.64 0.63
CA LYS A 74 14.45 13.72 -0.56
C LYS A 74 13.71 14.46 -1.67
N LYS A 75 14.39 15.36 -2.35
CA LYS A 75 13.85 15.99 -3.55
C LYS A 75 13.64 14.95 -4.63
N GLY A 76 12.45 14.93 -5.22
CA GLY A 76 12.11 14.07 -6.34
C GLY A 76 11.75 14.90 -7.58
N ILE A 77 11.55 14.21 -8.68
CA ILE A 77 11.02 14.77 -9.92
C ILE A 77 9.53 14.52 -9.96
N LEU A 78 8.76 15.59 -10.19
CA LEU A 78 7.30 15.46 -10.33
C LEU A 78 6.98 14.78 -11.66
N ILE A 79 6.28 13.65 -11.58
CA ILE A 79 5.83 12.88 -12.75
C ILE A 79 4.36 12.52 -12.63
N THR A 80 3.72 12.21 -13.75
CA THR A 80 2.35 11.70 -13.76
C THR A 80 2.32 10.21 -13.37
N LYS A 81 1.14 9.71 -12.99
CA LYS A 81 0.93 8.28 -12.72
C LYS A 81 1.32 7.42 -13.93
N ASP A 82 0.95 7.84 -15.13
CA ASP A 82 1.26 7.10 -16.35
C ASP A 82 2.77 7.06 -16.66
N GLN A 83 3.47 8.16 -16.45
CA GLN A 83 4.93 8.20 -16.55
C GLN A 83 5.60 7.29 -15.53
N TYR A 84 5.10 7.26 -14.30
CA TYR A 84 5.57 6.34 -13.27
C TYR A 84 5.37 4.87 -13.66
N ILE A 85 4.18 4.51 -14.11
CA ILE A 85 3.84 3.13 -14.53
C ILE A 85 4.72 2.69 -15.70
N LYS A 86 4.89 3.55 -16.69
CA LYS A 86 5.76 3.30 -17.83
C LYS A 86 7.20 3.04 -17.41
N LYS A 87 7.75 3.91 -16.58
CA LYS A 87 9.14 3.81 -16.09
C LYS A 87 9.34 2.56 -15.23
N ARG A 88 8.38 2.28 -14.38
CA ARG A 88 8.38 1.07 -13.54
C ARG A 88 8.36 -0.20 -14.39
N ASN A 89 7.51 -0.26 -15.43
CA ASN A 89 7.43 -1.42 -16.31
C ASN A 89 8.72 -1.60 -17.13
N GLU A 90 9.35 -0.53 -17.59
CA GLU A 90 10.67 -0.55 -18.21
C GLU A 90 11.71 -1.13 -17.24
N TYR A 91 11.74 -0.68 -16.00
CA TYR A 91 12.67 -1.16 -14.98
C TYR A 91 12.44 -2.65 -14.63
N ILE A 92 11.19 -3.09 -14.52
CA ILE A 92 10.84 -4.49 -14.24
C ILE A 92 11.18 -5.40 -15.42
N SER A 93 11.04 -4.91 -16.65
CA SER A 93 11.39 -5.66 -17.86
C SER A 93 12.90 -5.81 -18.05
N ASP A 94 13.65 -4.79 -17.70
CA ASP A 94 15.11 -4.78 -17.75
C ASP A 94 15.68 -3.95 -16.57
N PRO A 95 15.72 -4.52 -15.35
CA PRO A 95 16.24 -3.83 -14.18
C PRO A 95 17.72 -3.46 -14.29
N SER A 96 18.47 -4.14 -15.14
CA SER A 96 19.87 -3.82 -15.40
C SER A 96 20.05 -2.62 -16.32
N GLN A 97 19.00 -2.24 -17.04
CA GLN A 97 19.05 -1.22 -18.10
C GLN A 97 20.17 -1.49 -19.13
N GLY A 98 20.30 -2.75 -19.49
CA GLY A 98 21.34 -3.21 -20.43
C GLY A 98 22.73 -3.46 -19.81
N LYS A 99 22.85 -3.29 -18.48
CA LYS A 99 24.14 -3.50 -17.80
C LYS A 99 24.40 -4.95 -17.39
N GLU A 100 23.35 -5.74 -17.25
CA GLU A 100 23.47 -7.14 -16.87
C GLU A 100 22.51 -8.03 -17.67
N ASN A 101 23.01 -9.16 -18.15
CA ASN A 101 22.28 -10.05 -19.06
C ASN A 101 22.30 -11.51 -18.56
N SER A 102 22.31 -11.73 -17.24
CA SER A 102 22.29 -13.07 -16.67
C SER A 102 20.90 -13.68 -16.68
N GLU A 103 20.81 -14.97 -16.90
CA GLU A 103 19.55 -15.72 -16.91
C GLU A 103 18.86 -15.72 -15.53
N SER A 104 19.64 -15.78 -14.44
CA SER A 104 19.14 -15.65 -13.07
C SER A 104 18.45 -14.32 -12.81
N TYR A 105 18.98 -13.25 -13.37
CA TYR A 105 18.45 -11.91 -13.26
C TYR A 105 17.13 -11.74 -14.03
N ARG A 106 17.05 -12.30 -15.24
CA ARG A 106 15.79 -12.34 -16.02
C ARG A 106 14.69 -13.12 -15.28
N ARG A 107 15.03 -14.23 -14.66
CA ARG A 107 14.10 -15.05 -13.86
C ARG A 107 13.58 -14.28 -12.64
N TYR A 108 14.44 -13.59 -11.93
CA TYR A 108 14.06 -12.68 -10.83
C TYR A 108 13.08 -11.59 -11.29
N VAL A 109 13.30 -10.99 -12.45
CA VAL A 109 12.44 -9.98 -13.06
C VAL A 109 11.04 -10.52 -13.37
N GLU A 110 10.96 -11.70 -13.99
CA GLU A 110 9.68 -12.33 -14.33
C GLU A 110 8.83 -12.67 -13.09
N GLU A 111 9.46 -13.17 -12.03
CA GLU A 111 8.78 -13.46 -10.76
C GLU A 111 8.23 -12.19 -10.10
N ASN A 112 9.00 -11.12 -10.09
CA ASN A 112 8.56 -9.86 -9.48
C ASN A 112 7.53 -9.11 -10.33
N LYS A 113 7.53 -9.26 -11.64
CA LYS A 113 6.53 -8.70 -12.54
C LYS A 113 5.12 -9.19 -12.20
N LYS A 114 4.95 -10.47 -11.92
CA LYS A 114 3.66 -11.04 -11.50
C LYS A 114 3.19 -10.48 -10.16
N LYS A 115 4.09 -10.34 -9.19
CA LYS A 115 3.77 -9.79 -7.85
C LYS A 115 3.38 -8.32 -7.90
N SER A 116 4.03 -7.54 -8.74
CA SER A 116 3.82 -6.10 -8.77
C SER A 116 2.54 -5.67 -9.49
N ASN A 117 2.01 -6.48 -10.39
CA ASN A 117 0.74 -6.18 -11.07
C ASN A 117 -0.48 -6.28 -10.15
N ILE A 118 -0.39 -7.00 -9.02
CA ILE A 118 -1.46 -7.10 -8.03
C ILE A 118 -1.77 -5.75 -7.37
N PHE A 119 -0.79 -4.87 -7.23
CA PHE A 119 -0.92 -3.61 -6.49
C PHE A 119 -1.27 -2.39 -7.34
N LEU A 120 -1.19 -2.48 -8.67
CA LEU A 120 -1.39 -1.34 -9.57
C LEU A 120 -2.64 -1.46 -10.46
N GLU A 121 -3.25 -2.61 -10.48
CA GLU A 121 -4.56 -2.82 -11.11
C GLU A 121 -5.72 -2.39 -10.16
#